data_41620c0aa084787f688e22019a2a9696
#
_entry.id   41620c0aa084787f688e22019a2a9696
#
_cell.length_a   1.000
_cell.length_b   1.000
_cell.length_c   1.000
_cell.angle_alpha   90.00
_cell.angle_beta   90.00
_cell.angle_gamma   90.00
#
_symmetry.space_group_name_H-M   'P 1'
#
loop_
_entity.id
_entity.type
_entity.pdbx_description
1 polymer ?
#
loop_
_entity_poly.entity_id
_entity_poly.type
_entity_poly.pdbx_seq_one_letter_code
_entity_poly.pdbx_strand_id
1 'polypeptide(L)'
;MIGGWTHGFTNFKGGDNITGNGPITYENGGKGVLFIPSGLAYANSGSSSGILPNQCLVFHIELNDIVKDTDHDNDGVASIFEDPDKNNNPKDDDTDQDGLPNYIDSDDDGDGTLTINEDANGDGNPMNDFNDPNNPSLPDYLNPVIK
;
A
#
# COMPACT_ATOMS: atom_id res chain seq x y z
N MET A 1 -4.97 11.19 -8.59
CA MET A 1 -3.53 11.04 -9.01
C MET A 1 -3.52 10.48 -10.42
N ILE A 2 -2.56 10.80 -11.28
CA ILE A 2 -2.45 10.20 -12.62
C ILE A 2 -1.85 8.80 -12.51
N GLY A 3 -2.42 7.81 -13.23
CA GLY A 3 -2.01 6.40 -13.12
C GLY A 3 -0.54 6.12 -13.44
N GLY A 4 0.06 6.92 -14.31
CA GLY A 4 1.48 6.81 -14.65
C GLY A 4 2.44 7.00 -13.47
N TRP A 5 2.08 7.76 -12.44
CA TRP A 5 2.86 7.89 -11.21
C TRP A 5 2.89 6.58 -10.44
N THR A 6 1.74 6.01 -10.16
CA THR A 6 1.61 4.78 -9.37
C THR A 6 2.45 3.64 -9.96
N HIS A 7 2.36 3.45 -11.29
CA HIS A 7 3.15 2.41 -11.96
C HIS A 7 4.64 2.77 -12.10
N GLY A 8 4.94 4.06 -12.27
CA GLY A 8 6.32 4.50 -12.51
C GLY A 8 7.21 4.41 -11.29
N PHE A 9 6.71 4.82 -10.13
CA PHE A 9 7.51 4.86 -8.91
C PHE A 9 7.92 3.49 -8.37
N THR A 10 7.17 2.44 -8.65
CA THR A 10 7.53 1.07 -8.25
C THR A 10 8.87 0.59 -8.84
N ASN A 11 9.38 1.25 -9.88
CA ASN A 11 10.66 0.93 -10.50
C ASN A 11 11.86 1.68 -9.89
N PHE A 12 11.62 2.56 -8.93
CA PHE A 12 12.68 3.30 -8.24
C PHE A 12 12.85 2.77 -6.82
N LYS A 13 14.09 2.59 -6.41
CA LYS A 13 14.38 2.30 -5.00
C LYS A 13 14.44 3.59 -4.18
N GLY A 14 14.04 3.52 -2.92
CA GLY A 14 14.32 4.59 -1.95
C GLY A 14 15.81 4.74 -1.67
N GLY A 15 16.19 5.89 -1.17
CA GLY A 15 17.54 6.15 -0.69
C GLY A 15 17.72 5.77 0.77
N ASP A 16 18.96 5.93 1.23
CA ASP A 16 19.34 5.74 2.62
C ASP A 16 19.37 7.11 3.32
N ASN A 17 18.65 7.24 4.44
CA ASN A 17 18.69 8.45 5.25
C ASN A 17 20.02 8.48 6.02
N ILE A 18 20.88 9.42 5.67
CA ILE A 18 22.18 9.64 6.31
C ILE A 18 22.20 10.91 7.16
N THR A 19 21.04 11.37 7.58
CA THR A 19 20.90 12.61 8.37
C THR A 19 21.63 12.50 9.69
N GLY A 20 22.61 13.39 9.87
CA GLY A 20 23.27 13.62 11.16
C GLY A 20 22.60 14.76 11.95
N ASN A 21 23.40 15.65 12.52
CA ASN A 21 22.91 16.83 13.27
C ASN A 21 22.59 18.04 12.37
N GLY A 22 22.54 17.84 11.05
CA GLY A 22 22.32 18.87 10.03
C GLY A 22 20.96 18.72 9.31
N PRO A 23 20.84 19.31 8.13
CA PRO A 23 19.66 19.14 7.27
C PRO A 23 19.45 17.68 6.88
N ILE A 24 18.19 17.33 6.59
CA ILE A 24 17.85 15.98 6.11
C ILE A 24 18.64 15.70 4.82
N THR A 25 19.35 14.58 4.81
CA THR A 25 20.22 14.17 3.71
C THR A 25 20.00 12.70 3.38
N TYR A 26 19.90 12.39 2.08
CA TYR A 26 19.72 11.04 1.56
C TYR A 26 20.80 10.70 0.55
N GLU A 27 21.17 9.41 0.49
CA GLU A 27 22.10 8.87 -0.51
C GLU A 27 21.50 7.61 -1.17
N ASN A 28 22.09 7.20 -2.28
CA ASN A 28 21.76 5.95 -2.98
C ASN A 28 20.30 5.82 -3.47
N GLY A 29 19.52 6.90 -3.46
CA GLY A 29 18.16 6.92 -4.02
C GLY A 29 18.12 6.62 -5.51
N GLY A 30 17.02 6.03 -5.97
CA GLY A 30 16.83 5.73 -7.37
C GLY A 30 16.69 7.02 -8.20
N LYS A 31 17.45 7.12 -9.29
CA LYS A 31 17.41 8.26 -10.21
C LYS A 31 17.06 7.76 -11.61
N GLY A 32 16.25 8.51 -12.33
CA GLY A 32 15.89 8.15 -13.69
C GLY A 32 14.96 9.13 -14.35
N VAL A 33 14.44 8.72 -15.49
CA VAL A 33 13.46 9.48 -16.26
C VAL A 33 12.20 8.65 -16.38
N LEU A 34 11.08 9.22 -15.99
CA LEU A 34 9.77 8.62 -16.09
C LEU A 34 9.02 9.24 -17.28
N PHE A 35 8.69 8.40 -18.27
CA PHE A 35 7.83 8.75 -19.38
C PHE A 35 6.41 8.27 -19.10
N ILE A 36 5.46 9.19 -19.05
CA ILE A 36 4.05 8.88 -18.86
C ILE A 36 3.29 9.18 -20.16
N PRO A 37 2.82 8.14 -20.87
CA PRO A 37 1.94 8.32 -22.01
C PRO A 37 0.67 9.10 -21.63
N SER A 38 0.10 9.83 -22.58
CA SER A 38 -1.08 10.67 -22.31
C SER A 38 -2.26 9.90 -21.69
N GLY A 39 -2.47 8.65 -22.07
CA GLY A 39 -3.55 7.82 -21.54
C GLY A 39 -3.41 7.47 -20.05
N LEU A 40 -2.17 7.48 -19.52
CA LEU A 40 -1.89 7.31 -18.09
C LEU A 40 -1.68 8.64 -17.36
N ALA A 41 -1.86 9.78 -18.06
CA ALA A 41 -1.77 11.13 -17.54
C ALA A 41 -3.14 11.82 -17.62
N TYR A 42 -3.26 12.85 -18.45
CA TYR A 42 -4.48 13.66 -18.58
C TYR A 42 -5.30 13.32 -19.83
N ALA A 43 -4.89 12.34 -20.61
CA ALA A 43 -5.55 11.86 -21.81
C ALA A 43 -5.93 13.01 -22.78
N ASN A 44 -7.16 12.97 -23.29
CA ASN A 44 -7.70 13.98 -24.20
C ASN A 44 -8.30 15.23 -23.50
N SER A 45 -8.29 15.25 -22.17
CA SER A 45 -8.82 16.39 -21.39
C SER A 45 -7.78 17.49 -21.17
N GLY A 46 -6.49 17.12 -21.09
CA GLY A 46 -5.44 18.04 -20.66
C GLY A 46 -5.57 18.44 -19.19
N SER A 47 -4.86 19.48 -18.79
CA SER A 47 -4.92 20.05 -17.44
C SER A 47 -5.00 21.56 -17.50
N SER A 48 -5.76 22.15 -16.57
CA SER A 48 -5.82 23.62 -16.40
C SER A 48 -4.47 24.27 -16.08
N SER A 49 -3.47 23.47 -15.70
CA SER A 49 -2.09 23.92 -15.44
C SER A 49 -1.22 24.03 -16.69
N GLY A 50 -1.80 24.01 -17.88
CA GLY A 50 -1.09 24.24 -19.15
C GLY A 50 -0.63 22.98 -19.87
N ILE A 51 -1.07 21.79 -19.44
CA ILE A 51 -0.84 20.54 -20.18
C ILE A 51 -1.97 20.37 -21.20
N LEU A 52 -1.61 20.35 -22.48
CA LEU A 52 -2.59 20.23 -23.56
C LEU A 52 -3.11 18.77 -23.67
N PRO A 53 -4.29 18.59 -24.32
CA PRO A 53 -4.79 17.25 -24.63
C PRO A 53 -3.76 16.38 -25.34
N ASN A 54 -3.72 15.10 -25.00
CA ASN A 54 -2.86 14.08 -25.59
C ASN A 54 -1.35 14.29 -25.44
N GLN A 55 -0.91 15.20 -24.57
CA GLN A 55 0.51 15.34 -24.24
C GLN A 55 1.02 14.23 -23.35
N CYS A 56 2.17 13.66 -23.72
CA CYS A 56 2.95 12.81 -22.83
C CYS A 56 3.70 13.66 -21.81
N LEU A 57 3.93 13.11 -20.63
CA LEU A 57 4.71 13.77 -19.58
C LEU A 57 6.07 13.11 -19.43
N VAL A 58 7.07 13.91 -19.14
CA VAL A 58 8.43 13.43 -18.85
C VAL A 58 8.90 14.07 -17.55
N PHE A 59 9.33 13.23 -16.61
CA PHE A 59 9.84 13.67 -15.33
C PHE A 59 11.25 13.15 -15.10
N HIS A 60 12.12 13.99 -14.60
CA HIS A 60 13.35 13.55 -13.97
C HIS A 60 13.04 13.24 -12.51
N ILE A 61 13.30 12.00 -12.12
CA ILE A 61 12.99 11.48 -10.78
C ILE A 61 14.29 11.27 -10.02
N GLU A 62 14.28 11.69 -8.77
CA GLU A 62 15.20 11.27 -7.72
C GLU A 62 14.34 10.90 -6.51
N LEU A 63 14.28 9.61 -6.20
CA LEU A 63 13.49 9.10 -5.08
C LEU A 63 14.39 9.03 -3.84
N ASN A 64 14.20 9.96 -2.93
CA ASN A 64 15.04 10.09 -1.75
C ASN A 64 14.71 9.04 -0.68
N ASP A 65 13.44 8.76 -0.48
CA ASP A 65 13.00 7.85 0.58
C ASP A 65 11.69 7.16 0.21
N ILE A 66 11.41 6.06 0.89
CA ILE A 66 10.12 5.36 0.87
C ILE A 66 9.74 5.03 2.31
N VAL A 67 8.49 5.20 2.66
CA VAL A 67 7.94 4.65 3.90
C VAL A 67 7.66 3.18 3.63
N LYS A 68 8.32 2.31 4.39
CA LYS A 68 8.09 0.87 4.34
C LYS A 68 6.95 0.51 5.29
N ASP A 69 6.34 -0.61 5.00
CA ASP A 69 5.35 -1.22 5.88
C ASP A 69 4.29 -0.19 6.34
N THR A 70 3.79 0.60 5.36
CA THR A 70 2.70 1.56 5.61
C THR A 70 1.43 0.78 5.95
N ASP A 71 0.84 1.10 7.08
CA ASP A 71 -0.43 0.63 7.57
C ASP A 71 -1.42 1.82 7.41
N HIS A 72 -2.43 1.69 6.54
CA HIS A 72 -3.27 2.83 6.16
C HIS A 72 -4.45 3.06 7.11
N ASP A 73 -4.95 2.02 7.76
CA ASP A 73 -6.09 2.03 8.70
C ASP A 73 -5.65 1.92 10.16
N ASN A 74 -4.37 1.58 10.38
CA ASN A 74 -3.74 1.42 11.70
C ASN A 74 -4.33 0.25 12.49
N ASP A 75 -4.54 -0.85 11.83
CA ASP A 75 -5.08 -2.08 12.37
C ASP A 75 -4.01 -3.07 12.87
N GLY A 76 -2.73 -2.78 12.60
CA GLY A 76 -1.58 -3.60 12.99
C GLY A 76 -1.06 -4.50 11.88
N VAL A 77 -1.72 -4.55 10.73
CA VAL A 77 -1.27 -5.24 9.53
C VAL A 77 -0.76 -4.20 8.52
N ALA A 78 0.45 -4.35 8.03
CA ALA A 78 0.92 -3.42 7.01
C ALA A 78 0.26 -3.72 5.68
N SER A 79 -0.25 -2.68 5.00
CA SER A 79 -1.10 -2.76 3.81
C SER A 79 -0.54 -3.58 2.65
N ILE A 80 0.78 -3.82 2.60
CA ILE A 80 1.40 -4.71 1.61
C ILE A 80 1.18 -6.19 1.92
N PHE A 81 0.85 -6.53 3.16
CA PHE A 81 0.61 -7.91 3.60
C PHE A 81 -0.87 -8.28 3.56
N GLU A 82 -1.74 -7.30 3.34
CA GLU A 82 -3.19 -7.48 3.17
C GLU A 82 -3.51 -7.86 1.72
N ASP A 83 -2.82 -8.87 1.24
CA ASP A 83 -2.88 -9.49 -0.09
C ASP A 83 -3.07 -11.00 0.08
N PRO A 84 -4.25 -11.45 0.61
CA PRO A 84 -4.51 -12.86 0.88
C PRO A 84 -4.51 -13.73 -0.38
N ASP A 85 -4.84 -13.20 -1.55
CA ASP A 85 -4.81 -13.93 -2.81
C ASP A 85 -3.41 -13.95 -3.47
N LYS A 86 -2.46 -13.15 -2.95
CA LYS A 86 -1.05 -13.07 -3.35
C LYS A 86 -0.82 -12.67 -4.80
N ASN A 87 -1.70 -11.82 -5.31
CA ASN A 87 -1.57 -11.28 -6.66
C ASN A 87 -0.67 -10.03 -6.73
N ASN A 88 -0.15 -9.53 -5.60
CA ASN A 88 0.62 -8.32 -5.36
C ASN A 88 -0.20 -7.03 -5.57
N ASN A 89 -1.48 -7.08 -5.28
CA ASN A 89 -2.36 -5.93 -5.37
C ASN A 89 -3.38 -5.89 -4.20
N PRO A 90 -2.96 -5.48 -3.00
CA PRO A 90 -3.86 -5.44 -1.83
C PRO A 90 -5.09 -4.56 -1.98
N LYS A 91 -5.26 -3.88 -3.12
CA LYS A 91 -6.40 -2.98 -3.38
C LYS A 91 -7.65 -3.67 -3.89
N ASP A 92 -7.57 -4.92 -4.25
CA ASP A 92 -8.69 -5.73 -4.72
C ASP A 92 -9.04 -6.89 -3.76
N ASP A 93 -8.37 -6.93 -2.62
CA ASP A 93 -8.68 -7.84 -1.52
C ASP A 93 -9.68 -7.19 -0.56
N ASP A 94 -10.85 -7.77 -0.44
CA ASP A 94 -11.99 -7.33 0.36
C ASP A 94 -12.64 -8.60 0.93
N THR A 95 -12.23 -8.95 2.16
CA THR A 95 -12.52 -10.27 2.75
C THR A 95 -13.99 -10.43 3.11
N ASP A 96 -14.62 -9.43 3.71
CA ASP A 96 -16.02 -9.45 4.12
C ASP A 96 -17.00 -8.96 3.03
N GLN A 97 -16.48 -8.40 1.95
CA GLN A 97 -17.22 -7.89 0.78
C GLN A 97 -18.15 -6.69 1.11
N ASP A 98 -17.73 -5.84 2.02
CA ASP A 98 -18.46 -4.63 2.37
C ASP A 98 -18.18 -3.46 1.41
N GLY A 99 -17.14 -3.57 0.58
CA GLY A 99 -16.72 -2.60 -0.43
C GLY A 99 -15.52 -1.75 0.00
N LEU A 100 -14.96 -1.98 1.18
CA LEU A 100 -13.66 -1.46 1.61
C LEU A 100 -12.64 -2.60 1.43
N PRO A 101 -11.57 -2.40 0.67
CA PRO A 101 -10.47 -3.35 0.65
C PRO A 101 -9.75 -3.41 2.01
N ASN A 102 -9.27 -4.57 2.38
CA ASN A 102 -8.62 -4.83 3.67
C ASN A 102 -7.62 -3.73 4.07
N TYR A 103 -6.76 -3.28 3.17
CA TYR A 103 -5.72 -2.29 3.46
C TYR A 103 -6.22 -0.90 3.93
N ILE A 104 -7.52 -0.66 3.95
CA ILE A 104 -8.20 0.54 4.47
C ILE A 104 -9.42 0.20 5.32
N ASP A 105 -9.58 -1.08 5.66
CA ASP A 105 -10.60 -1.57 6.57
C ASP A 105 -9.94 -1.97 7.89
N SER A 106 -10.50 -1.62 8.99
CA SER A 106 -9.97 -1.96 10.32
C SER A 106 -10.65 -3.17 10.95
N ASP A 107 -11.59 -3.83 10.20
CA ASP A 107 -12.35 -5.02 10.60
C ASP A 107 -12.47 -5.93 9.36
N ASP A 108 -11.34 -6.47 8.92
CA ASP A 108 -11.15 -7.11 7.60
C ASP A 108 -12.16 -8.22 7.28
N ASP A 109 -12.61 -8.97 8.27
CA ASP A 109 -13.55 -10.07 8.10
C ASP A 109 -15.00 -9.73 8.48
N GLY A 110 -15.24 -8.50 8.96
CA GLY A 110 -16.56 -7.95 9.24
C GLY A 110 -17.29 -8.63 10.41
N ASP A 111 -16.57 -9.27 11.34
CA ASP A 111 -17.18 -10.00 12.46
C ASP A 111 -17.55 -9.10 13.64
N GLY A 112 -17.11 -7.83 13.61
CA GLY A 112 -17.31 -6.81 14.62
C GLY A 112 -16.21 -6.75 15.68
N THR A 113 -15.14 -7.52 15.53
CA THR A 113 -13.88 -7.37 16.26
C THR A 113 -12.89 -6.69 15.33
N LEU A 114 -12.27 -5.61 15.76
CA LEU A 114 -11.27 -4.96 14.92
C LEU A 114 -10.03 -5.85 14.78
N THR A 115 -9.44 -5.89 13.60
CA THR A 115 -8.22 -6.64 13.27
C THR A 115 -7.12 -6.48 14.32
N ILE A 116 -6.89 -5.26 14.80
CA ILE A 116 -5.90 -4.99 15.87
C ILE A 116 -6.21 -5.69 17.21
N ASN A 117 -7.46 -6.08 17.45
CA ASN A 117 -7.87 -6.77 18.66
C ASN A 117 -7.87 -8.29 18.50
N GLU A 118 -7.52 -8.79 17.34
CA GLU A 118 -7.39 -10.21 17.02
C GLU A 118 -5.94 -10.70 17.13
N ASP A 119 -5.13 -9.94 17.83
CA ASP A 119 -3.80 -10.32 18.31
C ASP A 119 -3.93 -11.14 19.60
N ALA A 120 -4.26 -12.40 19.44
CA ALA A 120 -4.58 -13.30 20.56
C ALA A 120 -3.35 -13.61 21.43
N ASN A 121 -2.16 -13.55 20.85
CA ASN A 121 -0.91 -13.79 21.58
C ASN A 121 -0.35 -12.52 22.23
N GLY A 122 -0.81 -11.31 21.84
CA GLY A 122 -0.46 -10.03 22.41
C GLY A 122 0.92 -9.51 21.99
N ASP A 123 1.41 -9.95 20.83
CA ASP A 123 2.73 -9.54 20.34
C ASP A 123 2.70 -8.29 19.44
N GLY A 124 1.51 -7.78 19.11
CA GLY A 124 1.27 -6.63 18.25
C GLY A 124 1.19 -6.96 16.76
N ASN A 125 0.96 -8.23 16.42
CA ASN A 125 0.91 -8.70 15.05
C ASN A 125 -0.23 -9.68 14.80
N PRO A 126 -1.44 -9.24 14.43
CA PRO A 126 -2.59 -10.12 14.18
C PRO A 126 -2.37 -11.19 13.11
N MET A 127 -1.41 -10.97 12.20
CA MET A 127 -1.14 -11.88 11.09
C MET A 127 -0.66 -13.28 11.52
N ASN A 128 -0.19 -13.44 12.75
CA ASN A 128 0.41 -14.68 13.22
C ASN A 128 -0.49 -15.48 14.18
N ASP A 129 -1.71 -15.04 14.38
CA ASP A 129 -2.70 -15.70 15.22
C ASP A 129 -3.62 -16.58 14.38
N PHE A 130 -3.71 -17.87 14.76
CA PHE A 130 -4.42 -18.91 14.02
C PHE A 130 -5.11 -19.84 15.04
N ASN A 131 -6.31 -19.46 15.49
CA ASN A 131 -7.01 -20.15 16.58
C ASN A 131 -8.17 -21.04 16.11
N ASP A 132 -8.50 -21.05 14.82
CA ASP A 132 -9.51 -21.96 14.28
C ASP A 132 -8.95 -23.36 14.04
N PRO A 133 -9.35 -24.38 14.85
CA PRO A 133 -8.90 -25.75 14.65
C PRO A 133 -9.43 -26.39 13.36
N ASN A 134 -10.47 -25.81 12.73
CA ASN A 134 -11.03 -26.30 11.49
C ASN A 134 -10.32 -25.66 10.28
N ASN A 135 -9.68 -24.50 10.46
CA ASN A 135 -8.93 -23.80 9.43
C ASN A 135 -7.61 -23.22 9.97
N PRO A 136 -6.65 -24.08 10.37
CA PRO A 136 -5.45 -23.66 11.08
C PRO A 136 -4.42 -22.89 10.23
N SER A 137 -4.75 -22.55 8.99
CA SER A 137 -3.92 -21.76 8.09
C SER A 137 -4.52 -20.41 7.76
N LEU A 138 -5.72 -20.11 8.23
CA LEU A 138 -6.36 -18.82 8.07
C LEU A 138 -6.11 -18.00 9.34
N PRO A 139 -5.48 -16.82 9.24
CA PRO A 139 -5.32 -15.93 10.39
C PRO A 139 -6.69 -15.52 10.96
N ASP A 140 -6.71 -15.25 12.26
CA ASP A 140 -7.96 -14.91 12.95
C ASP A 140 -8.61 -13.67 12.35
N TYR A 141 -7.83 -12.63 12.06
CA TYR A 141 -8.30 -11.36 11.49
C TYR A 141 -8.93 -11.45 10.07
N LEU A 142 -8.84 -12.61 9.41
CA LEU A 142 -9.52 -12.90 8.13
C LEU A 142 -10.61 -13.96 8.29
N ASN A 143 -10.96 -14.34 9.52
CA ASN A 143 -11.81 -15.49 9.82
C ASN A 143 -13.02 -15.10 10.67
N PRO A 144 -14.18 -14.79 10.09
CA PRO A 144 -15.35 -14.24 10.80
C PRO A 144 -16.00 -15.22 11.80
N VAL A 145 -15.39 -16.37 12.07
CA VAL A 145 -15.87 -17.32 13.09
C VAL A 145 -15.03 -17.30 14.38
N ILE A 146 -13.91 -16.58 14.37
CA ILE A 146 -13.04 -16.33 15.53
C ILE A 146 -13.19 -14.86 15.93
N LYS A 147 -13.17 -14.59 17.23
CA LYS A 147 -13.36 -13.23 17.80
C LYS A 147 -12.36 -13.01 18.92
#